data_50707d5ebdffca4f43a5b54cf8366df2
#
_entry.id   50707d5ebdffca4f43a5b54cf8366df2
#
_cell.length_a   1.000
_cell.length_b   1.000
_cell.length_c   1.000
_cell.angle_alpha   90.00
_cell.angle_beta   90.00
_cell.angle_gamma   90.00
#
_symmetry.space_group_name_H-M   'P 1'
#
loop_
_entity.id
_entity.type
_entity.pdbx_description
1 polymer ?
#
loop_
_entity_poly.entity_id
_entity_poly.type
_entity_poly.pdbx_seq_one_letter_code
_entity_poly.pdbx_strand_id
1 'polypeptide(L)'
;MDDETLKKFAYVNISSYRERTVRALFHEVKTPTNIAKDSGINRTHMSNVLRDLKQNGVVECINEEVRRGRLYRLTDLGEEIAENLDEQTM
;
A
#
# COMPACT_ATOMS: atom_id res chain seq x y z
N MET A 1 -16.30 2.06 -8.89
CA MET A 1 -15.29 3.05 -8.46
C MET A 1 -15.54 4.36 -9.19
N ASP A 2 -15.35 5.49 -8.53
CA ASP A 2 -15.40 6.78 -9.21
C ASP A 2 -14.10 6.99 -10.02
N ASP A 3 -14.05 8.10 -10.77
CA ASP A 3 -12.90 8.35 -11.65
C ASP A 3 -11.59 8.48 -10.90
N GLU A 4 -11.61 9.12 -9.72
CA GLU A 4 -10.39 9.29 -8.93
C GLU A 4 -9.88 7.95 -8.40
N THR A 5 -10.77 7.14 -7.87
CA THR A 5 -10.41 5.80 -7.39
C THR A 5 -9.90 4.93 -8.53
N LEU A 6 -10.54 5.01 -9.69
CA LEU A 6 -10.13 4.23 -10.85
C LEU A 6 -8.72 4.60 -11.32
N LYS A 7 -8.39 5.89 -11.31
CA LYS A 7 -7.04 6.35 -11.65
C LYS A 7 -6.00 5.80 -10.67
N LYS A 8 -6.31 5.83 -9.38
CA LYS A 8 -5.39 5.30 -8.37
C LYS A 8 -5.30 3.77 -8.41
N PHE A 9 -6.41 3.11 -8.74
CA PHE A 9 -6.39 1.66 -8.97
C PHE A 9 -5.42 1.32 -10.10
N ALA A 10 -5.51 2.03 -11.23
CA ALA A 10 -4.61 1.81 -12.35
C ALA A 10 -3.15 2.07 -11.96
N TYR A 11 -2.91 3.13 -11.19
CA TYR A 11 -1.58 3.48 -10.69
C TYR A 11 -0.97 2.33 -9.89
N VAL A 12 -1.76 1.68 -9.04
CA VAL A 12 -1.32 0.54 -8.25
C VAL A 12 -1.16 -0.70 -9.13
N ASN A 13 -2.15 -0.96 -9.98
CA ASN A 13 -2.23 -2.19 -10.74
C ASN A 13 -1.10 -2.36 -11.77
N ILE A 14 -0.55 -1.28 -12.29
CA ILE A 14 0.51 -1.36 -13.31
C ILE A 14 1.90 -1.64 -12.70
N SER A 15 2.03 -1.64 -11.40
CA SER A 15 3.32 -1.86 -10.73
C SER A 15 3.22 -3.08 -9.81
N SER A 16 4.02 -4.08 -10.08
CA SER A 16 4.09 -5.27 -9.23
C SER A 16 4.40 -4.91 -7.77
N TYR A 17 5.32 -3.98 -7.54
CA TYR A 17 5.70 -3.58 -6.19
C TYR A 17 4.54 -2.89 -5.46
N ARG A 18 3.83 -1.98 -6.15
CA ARG A 18 2.69 -1.29 -5.55
C ARG A 18 1.57 -2.26 -5.24
N GLU A 19 1.26 -3.15 -6.19
CA GLU A 19 0.20 -4.14 -6.00
C GLU A 19 0.51 -5.04 -4.82
N ARG A 20 1.73 -5.58 -4.75
CA ARG A 20 2.11 -6.49 -3.66
C ARG A 20 2.09 -5.78 -2.30
N THR A 21 2.49 -4.52 -2.26
CA THR A 21 2.46 -3.74 -1.02
C THR A 21 1.03 -3.51 -0.55
N VAL A 22 0.15 -3.13 -1.46
CA VAL A 22 -1.26 -2.91 -1.14
C VAL A 22 -1.91 -4.20 -0.64
N ARG A 23 -1.63 -5.32 -1.31
CA ARG A 23 -2.17 -6.62 -0.86
C ARG A 23 -1.66 -7.00 0.53
N ALA A 24 -0.39 -6.71 0.82
CA ALA A 24 0.19 -7.03 2.13
C ALA A 24 -0.45 -6.21 3.26
N LEU A 25 -1.02 -5.06 2.94
CA LEU A 25 -1.64 -4.18 3.92
C LEU A 25 -3.17 -4.32 4.00
N PHE A 26 -3.77 -5.24 3.25
CA PHE A 26 -5.22 -5.39 3.24
C PHE A 26 -5.72 -5.78 4.63
N HIS A 27 -6.52 -4.90 5.26
CA HIS A 27 -7.06 -5.06 6.61
C HIS A 27 -5.98 -5.24 7.69
N GLU A 28 -4.76 -4.75 7.42
CA GLU A 28 -3.62 -4.92 8.32
C GLU A 28 -2.92 -3.61 8.61
N VAL A 29 -2.27 -3.55 9.78
CA VAL A 29 -1.36 -2.46 10.15
C VAL A 29 0.01 -3.08 10.34
N LYS A 30 1.02 -2.58 9.63
CA LYS A 30 2.35 -3.20 9.63
C LYS A 30 3.47 -2.17 9.61
N THR A 31 4.63 -2.59 10.12
CA THR A 31 5.86 -1.82 9.95
C THR A 31 6.41 -2.02 8.54
N PRO A 32 7.26 -1.11 8.02
CA PRO A 32 7.89 -1.32 6.72
C PRO A 32 8.65 -2.64 6.62
N THR A 33 9.29 -3.06 7.71
CA THR A 33 10.00 -4.34 7.74
C THR A 33 9.05 -5.51 7.47
N ASN A 34 7.90 -5.52 8.14
CA ASN A 34 6.92 -6.59 7.96
C ASN A 34 6.24 -6.50 6.59
N ILE A 35 5.98 -5.30 6.10
CA ILE A 35 5.43 -5.14 4.75
C ILE A 35 6.41 -5.71 3.73
N ALA A 36 7.69 -5.38 3.85
CA ALA A 36 8.73 -5.86 2.95
C ALA A 36 8.81 -7.39 2.97
N LYS A 37 8.80 -7.97 4.17
CA LYS A 37 8.84 -9.41 4.34
C LYS A 37 7.64 -10.10 3.69
N ASP A 38 6.45 -9.59 3.96
CA ASP A 38 5.21 -10.22 3.48
C ASP A 38 5.01 -10.04 1.98
N SER A 39 5.51 -8.94 1.43
CA SER A 39 5.38 -8.64 -0.01
C SER A 39 6.53 -9.19 -0.85
N GLY A 40 7.62 -9.64 -0.21
CA GLY A 40 8.79 -10.11 -0.94
C GLY A 40 9.60 -9.00 -1.60
N ILE A 41 9.52 -7.79 -1.07
CA ILE A 41 10.22 -6.61 -1.60
C ILE A 41 11.32 -6.23 -0.61
N ASN A 42 12.52 -5.89 -1.09
CA ASN A 42 13.57 -5.50 -0.17
C ASN A 42 13.28 -4.14 0.47
N ARG A 43 13.92 -3.85 1.60
CA ARG A 43 13.62 -2.66 2.40
C ARG A 43 13.90 -1.34 1.68
N THR A 44 14.93 -1.30 0.85
CA THR A 44 15.27 -0.09 0.11
C THR A 44 14.15 0.27 -0.85
N HIS A 45 13.66 -0.70 -1.60
CA HIS A 45 12.54 -0.47 -2.51
C HIS A 45 11.25 -0.19 -1.75
N MET A 46 11.05 -0.87 -0.62
CA MET A 46 9.82 -0.67 0.18
C MET A 46 9.70 0.78 0.66
N SER A 47 10.78 1.41 1.09
CA SER A 47 10.74 2.81 1.50
C SER A 47 10.24 3.72 0.39
N ASN A 48 10.70 3.48 -0.83
CA ASN A 48 10.28 4.28 -1.98
C ASN A 48 8.82 4.00 -2.36
N VAL A 49 8.41 2.74 -2.34
CA VAL A 49 7.04 2.35 -2.65
C VAL A 49 6.06 2.97 -1.67
N LEU A 50 6.38 2.90 -0.37
CA LEU A 50 5.51 3.48 0.67
C LEU A 50 5.41 5.00 0.53
N ARG A 51 6.53 5.68 0.23
CA ARG A 51 6.49 7.13 0.01
C ARG A 51 5.56 7.47 -1.15
N ASP A 52 5.70 6.77 -2.26
CA ASP A 52 4.89 7.04 -3.44
C ASP A 52 3.40 6.74 -3.19
N LEU A 53 3.09 5.63 -2.53
CA LEU A 53 1.72 5.29 -2.20
C LEU A 53 1.12 6.30 -1.21
N LYS A 54 1.92 6.79 -0.27
CA LYS A 54 1.47 7.81 0.68
C LYS A 54 1.15 9.11 -0.04
N GLN A 55 2.01 9.54 -0.96
CA GLN A 55 1.78 10.75 -1.74
C GLN A 55 0.53 10.66 -2.61
N ASN A 56 0.16 9.46 -3.01
CA ASN A 56 -1.03 9.21 -3.82
C ASN A 56 -2.26 8.88 -2.98
N GLY A 57 -2.17 8.99 -1.66
CA GLY A 57 -3.32 8.80 -0.78
C GLY A 57 -3.77 7.36 -0.60
N VAL A 58 -2.94 6.40 -0.96
CA VAL A 58 -3.28 4.97 -0.89
C VAL A 58 -2.93 4.38 0.47
N VAL A 59 -1.85 4.84 1.08
CA VAL A 59 -1.45 4.41 2.42
C VAL A 59 -1.26 5.62 3.31
N GLU A 60 -1.29 5.38 4.62
CA GLU A 60 -1.00 6.42 5.60
C GLU A 60 -0.16 5.84 6.73
N CYS A 61 0.66 6.69 7.35
CA CYS A 61 1.42 6.34 8.54
C CYS A 61 0.63 6.84 9.75
N ILE A 62 0.32 5.96 10.69
CA ILE A 62 -0.55 6.32 11.82
C ILE A 62 0.23 6.90 13.02
N ASN A 63 1.55 6.89 12.97
CA ASN A 63 2.41 7.38 14.07
C ASN A 63 3.65 8.08 13.53
N GLU A 64 3.45 9.11 12.69
CA GLU A 64 4.56 9.80 12.02
C GLU A 64 5.57 10.43 12.96
N GLU A 65 5.19 10.71 14.20
CA GLU A 65 6.06 11.31 15.19
C GLU A 65 7.22 10.41 15.64
N VAL A 66 7.13 9.10 15.40
CA VAL A 66 8.22 8.18 15.75
C VAL A 66 9.17 7.98 14.58
N ARG A 67 10.46 7.76 14.87
CA ARG A 67 11.46 7.49 13.85
C ARG A 67 11.56 6.00 13.53
N ARG A 68 11.33 5.14 14.53
CA ARG A 68 11.39 3.70 14.39
C ARG A 68 10.05 3.09 14.76
N GLY A 69 9.73 1.99 14.12
CA GLY A 69 8.48 1.31 14.38
C GLY A 69 7.29 2.05 13.80
N ARG A 70 7.49 2.80 12.71
CA ARG A 70 6.38 3.46 12.03
C ARG A 70 5.41 2.40 11.53
N LEU A 71 4.13 2.68 11.72
CA LEU A 71 3.06 1.78 11.33
C LEU A 71 2.29 2.37 10.16
N TYR A 72 2.08 1.55 9.15
CA TYR A 72 1.37 1.95 7.94
C TYR A 72 0.11 1.11 7.79
N ARG A 73 -0.90 1.72 7.19
CA ARG A 73 -2.15 1.04 6.83
C ARG A 73 -2.68 1.64 5.54
N LEU A 74 -3.61 0.94 4.91
CA LEU A 74 -4.32 1.49 3.76
C LEU A 74 -5.28 2.57 4.23
N THR A 75 -5.44 3.60 3.40
CA THR A 75 -6.53 4.57 3.57
C THR A 75 -7.82 3.91 3.07
N ASP A 76 -8.96 4.61 3.22
CA ASP A 76 -10.22 4.12 2.64
C ASP A 76 -10.07 3.87 1.14
N LEU A 77 -9.40 4.78 0.44
CA LEU A 77 -9.08 4.61 -0.97
C LEU A 77 -8.24 3.35 -1.20
N GLY A 78 -7.21 3.15 -0.38
CA GLY A 78 -6.35 1.98 -0.48
C GLY A 78 -7.10 0.68 -0.25
N GLU A 79 -8.03 0.65 0.71
CA GLU A 79 -8.84 -0.54 0.98
C GLU A 79 -9.75 -0.86 -0.21
N GLU A 80 -10.37 0.15 -0.81
CA GLU A 80 -11.20 -0.05 -1.99
C GLU A 80 -10.38 -0.61 -3.16
N ILE A 81 -9.17 -0.09 -3.36
CA ILE A 81 -8.26 -0.59 -4.38
C ILE A 81 -7.91 -2.06 -4.11
N ALA A 82 -7.57 -2.37 -2.86
CA ALA A 82 -7.20 -3.73 -2.48
C ALA A 82 -8.33 -4.73 -2.73
N GLU A 83 -9.57 -4.34 -2.41
CA GLU A 83 -10.73 -5.17 -2.67
C GLU A 83 -10.89 -5.48 -4.15
N ASN A 84 -10.66 -4.48 -5.00
CA ASN A 84 -10.79 -4.67 -6.45
C ASN A 84 -9.64 -5.48 -7.02
N LEU A 85 -8.44 -5.40 -6.46
CA LEU A 85 -7.33 -6.26 -6.85
C LEU A 85 -7.64 -7.71 -6.53
N ASP A 86 -8.22 -7.94 -5.37
CA ASP A 86 -8.58 -9.28 -4.92
C ASP A 86 -9.63 -9.92 -5.83
N GLU A 87 -10.63 -9.14 -6.24
CA GLU A 87 -11.66 -9.60 -7.17
C GLU A 87 -11.07 -10.02 -8.51
N GLN A 88 -10.04 -9.32 -8.98
CA GLN A 88 -9.41 -9.61 -10.27
C GLN A 88 -8.59 -10.89 -10.28
N THR A 89 -8.20 -11.40 -9.12
CA THR A 89 -7.39 -12.62 -9.04
C THR A 89 -8.19 -13.89 -8.98
N MET A 90 -9.48 -13.79 -9.02
CA MET A 90 -10.35 -14.97 -8.99
C MET A 90 -10.59 -15.58 -10.36
#